data_df8305099a209e6c366cf755657538c3
#
_entry.id   df8305099a209e6c366cf755657538c3
#
_cell.length_a   1.000
_cell.length_b   1.000
_cell.length_c   1.000
_cell.angle_alpha   90.00
_cell.angle_beta   90.00
_cell.angle_gamma   90.00
#
_symmetry.space_group_name_H-M   'P 1'
#
loop_
_entity.id
_entity.type
_entity.pdbx_description
1 polymer ?
#
loop_
_entity_poly.entity_id
_entity_poly.type
_entity_poly.pdbx_seq_one_letter_code
_entity_poly.pdbx_strand_id
1 'polypeptide(L)'
;MSTLKKVLEGFKPEFKSELDNQCFNPLAEAFLYGGYISVSDHEKERYRIFIRTVEFYCHHEGDEKDLPKDPIVYHRNGRYVEGEVPYFPLMSFHAHASGYDITFENKDLHLRSSALIRAYEVYDVLQKTFLHYDRKKKLFVSCNDSKDRVNKQSTYLYDFLNGFIGNSVMWKDKDLSVANPKGITAKERQNVYKYDVHENKIVDANGKYIKDNREWSFTRLDEIENIPD
;
A
#
# COMPACT_ATOMS: atom_id res chain seq x y z
N MET A 1 -19.52 2.37 -7.35
CA MET A 1 -18.43 2.20 -6.36
C MET A 1 -18.07 3.53 -5.73
N SER A 2 -17.78 3.59 -4.45
CA SER A 2 -17.26 4.82 -3.82
C SER A 2 -15.85 5.10 -4.34
N THR A 3 -15.49 6.39 -4.55
CA THR A 3 -14.13 6.74 -4.92
C THR A 3 -13.15 6.37 -3.80
N LEU A 4 -11.89 6.04 -4.12
CA LEU A 4 -10.87 5.75 -3.10
C LEU A 4 -10.80 6.88 -2.06
N LYS A 5 -10.82 8.13 -2.50
CA LYS A 5 -10.79 9.29 -1.61
C LYS A 5 -11.90 9.24 -0.56
N LYS A 6 -13.16 8.97 -0.96
CA LYS A 6 -14.29 8.88 -0.02
C LYS A 6 -14.15 7.74 0.98
N VAL A 7 -13.59 6.61 0.55
CA VAL A 7 -13.36 5.46 1.43
C VAL A 7 -12.29 5.82 2.47
N LEU A 8 -11.21 6.49 2.07
CA LEU A 8 -10.14 6.92 2.97
C LEU A 8 -10.60 8.02 3.94
N GLU A 9 -11.39 9.01 3.47
CA GLU A 9 -11.99 10.05 4.33
C GLU A 9 -12.94 9.47 5.38
N GLY A 10 -13.66 8.41 5.02
CA GLY A 10 -14.58 7.73 5.91
C GLY A 10 -13.94 6.70 6.83
N PHE A 11 -12.64 6.44 6.70
CA PHE A 11 -11.98 5.41 7.50
C PHE A 11 -11.93 5.78 8.98
N LYS A 12 -12.58 4.93 9.78
CA LYS A 12 -12.54 4.96 11.24
C LYS A 12 -12.16 3.57 11.71
N PRO A 13 -10.96 3.40 12.28
CA PRO A 13 -10.53 2.08 12.73
C PRO A 13 -11.34 1.66 13.96
N GLU A 14 -12.13 0.63 13.81
CA GLU A 14 -12.83 -0.03 14.92
C GLU A 14 -12.28 -1.46 15.01
N PHE A 15 -11.38 -1.68 15.94
CA PHE A 15 -10.77 -2.98 16.15
C PHE A 15 -11.45 -3.71 17.30
N LYS A 16 -12.02 -4.87 17.03
CA LYS A 16 -12.59 -5.77 18.07
C LYS A 16 -11.49 -6.51 18.83
N SER A 17 -10.30 -6.60 18.26
CA SER A 17 -9.09 -7.19 18.84
C SER A 17 -7.87 -6.70 18.08
N GLU A 18 -6.66 -6.91 18.63
CA GLU A 18 -5.39 -6.57 17.95
C GLU A 18 -5.20 -7.29 16.59
N LEU A 19 -5.89 -8.43 16.40
CA LEU A 19 -5.81 -9.22 15.18
C LEU A 19 -6.92 -8.90 14.18
N ASP A 20 -7.86 -8.01 14.56
CA ASP A 20 -8.97 -7.67 13.68
C ASP A 20 -8.45 -6.93 12.44
N ASN A 21 -8.85 -7.42 11.27
CA ASN A 21 -8.51 -6.84 9.97
C ASN A 21 -9.74 -6.36 9.20
N GLN A 22 -10.95 -6.57 9.74
CA GLN A 22 -12.21 -6.32 9.01
C GLN A 22 -12.40 -4.84 8.68
N CYS A 23 -11.90 -3.93 9.52
CA CYS A 23 -11.98 -2.50 9.25
C CYS A 23 -11.21 -2.10 7.98
N PHE A 24 -10.24 -2.90 7.53
CA PHE A 24 -9.48 -2.65 6.30
C PHE A 24 -10.16 -3.19 5.03
N ASN A 25 -11.19 -4.04 5.13
CA ASN A 25 -11.81 -4.63 3.95
C ASN A 25 -12.30 -3.60 2.92
N PRO A 26 -13.02 -2.52 3.31
CA PRO A 26 -13.45 -1.50 2.36
C PRO A 26 -12.27 -0.77 1.69
N LEU A 27 -11.18 -0.54 2.43
CA LEU A 27 -9.97 0.07 1.90
C LEU A 27 -9.29 -0.88 0.91
N ALA A 28 -9.12 -2.14 1.29
CA ALA A 28 -8.53 -3.16 0.43
C ALA A 28 -9.29 -3.29 -0.89
N GLU A 29 -10.63 -3.32 -0.84
CA GLU A 29 -11.47 -3.34 -2.04
C GLU A 29 -11.25 -2.09 -2.90
N ALA A 30 -11.24 -0.90 -2.29
CA ALA A 30 -11.02 0.34 -3.01
C ALA A 30 -9.64 0.44 -3.66
N PHE A 31 -8.57 -0.02 -2.98
CA PHE A 31 -7.22 -0.05 -3.54
C PHE A 31 -7.03 -1.10 -4.64
N LEU A 32 -7.64 -2.27 -4.49
CA LEU A 32 -7.41 -3.41 -5.37
C LEU A 32 -8.35 -3.45 -6.58
N TYR A 33 -9.53 -2.85 -6.48
CA TYR A 33 -10.55 -2.86 -7.53
C TYR A 33 -11.07 -1.49 -7.93
N GLY A 34 -10.80 -0.45 -7.13
CA GLY A 34 -11.39 0.88 -7.32
C GLY A 34 -10.63 1.81 -8.26
N GLY A 35 -9.47 1.40 -8.79
CA GLY A 35 -8.71 2.25 -9.68
C GLY A 35 -7.26 1.83 -9.87
N TYR A 36 -6.46 2.78 -10.33
CA TYR A 36 -5.04 2.58 -10.62
C TYR A 36 -4.24 3.88 -10.43
N ILE A 37 -2.93 3.75 -10.29
CA ILE A 37 -2.02 4.89 -10.29
C ILE A 37 -1.67 5.21 -11.73
N SER A 38 -2.04 6.41 -12.19
CA SER A 38 -1.70 6.96 -13.48
C SER A 38 -0.36 7.68 -13.38
N VAL A 39 0.55 7.39 -14.29
CA VAL A 39 1.84 8.05 -14.41
C VAL A 39 1.90 8.72 -15.77
N SER A 40 2.10 10.06 -15.79
CA SER A 40 2.14 10.85 -16.99
C SER A 40 3.57 11.25 -17.33
N ASP A 41 3.85 11.31 -18.63
CA ASP A 41 5.05 11.89 -19.22
C ASP A 41 4.63 13.01 -20.17
N HIS A 42 5.11 14.24 -19.92
CA HIS A 42 4.70 15.43 -20.68
C HIS A 42 3.17 15.56 -20.85
N GLU A 43 2.44 15.49 -19.73
CA GLU A 43 0.96 15.61 -19.65
C GLU A 43 0.16 14.47 -20.29
N LYS A 44 0.82 13.49 -20.88
CA LYS A 44 0.16 12.30 -21.44
C LYS A 44 0.33 11.10 -20.51
N GLU A 45 -0.75 10.38 -20.26
CA GLU A 45 -0.68 9.13 -19.52
C GLU A 45 0.24 8.14 -20.25
N ARG A 46 1.30 7.73 -19.56
CA ARG A 46 2.31 6.83 -20.09
C ARG A 46 2.20 5.44 -19.49
N TYR A 47 1.96 5.36 -18.18
CA TYR A 47 1.84 4.10 -17.48
C TYR A 47 0.63 4.07 -16.58
N ARG A 48 0.07 2.87 -16.41
CA ARG A 48 -0.95 2.54 -15.41
C ARG A 48 -0.40 1.49 -14.47
N ILE A 49 -0.47 1.75 -13.17
CA ILE A 49 0.00 0.83 -12.15
C ILE A 49 -1.21 0.31 -11.38
N PHE A 50 -1.46 -0.98 -11.52
CA PHE A 50 -2.55 -1.67 -10.85
C PHE A 50 -2.04 -2.36 -9.61
N ILE A 51 -2.64 -2.06 -8.45
CA ILE A 51 -2.23 -2.64 -7.17
C ILE A 51 -2.74 -4.08 -7.09
N ARG A 52 -1.85 -5.01 -6.72
CA ARG A 52 -2.13 -6.43 -6.52
C ARG A 52 -2.07 -6.84 -5.05
N THR A 53 -1.21 -6.20 -4.28
CA THR A 53 -1.10 -6.40 -2.84
C THR A 53 -0.84 -5.08 -2.15
N VAL A 54 -1.61 -4.79 -1.12
CA VAL A 54 -1.45 -3.63 -0.25
C VAL A 54 -1.30 -4.08 1.20
N GLU A 55 -0.38 -3.46 1.93
CA GLU A 55 -0.23 -3.64 3.38
C GLU A 55 -0.64 -2.37 4.11
N PHE A 56 -1.51 -2.51 5.10
CA PHE A 56 -1.94 -1.39 5.91
C PHE A 56 -1.06 -1.22 7.15
N TYR A 57 -0.85 0.03 7.49
CA TYR A 57 -0.15 0.49 8.68
C TYR A 57 -1.04 1.52 9.37
N CYS A 58 -1.26 1.35 10.68
CA CYS A 58 -2.20 2.18 11.41
C CYS A 58 -1.73 2.35 12.85
N HIS A 59 -1.49 3.60 13.27
CA HIS A 59 -1.03 3.96 14.59
C HIS A 59 -1.86 5.12 15.14
N HIS A 60 -2.44 4.94 16.30
CA HIS A 60 -3.12 6.00 17.03
C HIS A 60 -2.16 6.67 18.01
N GLU A 61 -2.00 7.99 17.94
CA GLU A 61 -1.06 8.75 18.78
C GLU A 61 -1.61 9.12 20.16
N GLY A 62 -2.93 9.00 20.40
CA GLY A 62 -3.56 9.23 21.69
C GLY A 62 -3.38 8.08 22.69
N ASP A 63 -3.93 8.23 23.87
CA ASP A 63 -3.77 7.27 24.98
C ASP A 63 -4.86 6.17 25.00
N GLU A 64 -5.75 6.15 24.03
CA GLU A 64 -6.83 5.17 23.94
C GLU A 64 -6.26 3.75 23.73
N LYS A 65 -6.60 2.87 24.70
CA LYS A 65 -6.04 1.50 24.76
C LYS A 65 -6.57 0.57 23.67
N ASP A 66 -7.78 0.86 23.17
CA ASP A 66 -8.50 -0.01 22.23
C ASP A 66 -8.19 0.33 20.76
N LEU A 67 -7.32 1.33 20.52
CA LEU A 67 -6.93 1.72 19.18
C LEU A 67 -5.52 1.20 18.81
N PRO A 68 -5.25 0.98 17.54
CA PRO A 68 -4.04 0.30 17.11
C PRO A 68 -2.78 1.12 17.44
N LYS A 69 -1.83 0.46 18.05
CA LYS A 69 -0.47 0.98 18.28
C LYS A 69 0.49 0.23 17.38
N ASP A 70 0.70 0.74 16.17
CA ASP A 70 1.64 0.15 15.23
C ASP A 70 2.99 0.88 15.32
N PRO A 71 3.98 0.34 16.05
CA PRO A 71 5.23 1.03 16.35
C PRO A 71 6.12 1.23 15.13
N ILE A 72 5.83 0.54 14.03
CA ILE A 72 6.64 0.65 12.81
C ILE A 72 6.15 1.73 11.83
N VAL A 73 5.03 2.38 12.10
CA VAL A 73 4.61 3.56 11.31
C VAL A 73 5.70 4.62 11.40
N TYR A 74 6.37 4.89 10.29
CA TYR A 74 7.60 5.69 10.27
C TYR A 74 7.33 7.20 10.44
N HIS A 75 6.14 7.65 10.10
CA HIS A 75 5.73 9.05 10.13
C HIS A 75 4.93 9.43 11.40
N ARG A 76 5.01 8.64 12.46
CA ARG A 76 4.44 8.96 13.78
C ARG A 76 5.39 9.76 14.65
N ASN A 77 4.86 10.46 15.66
CA ASN A 77 5.64 11.18 16.64
C ASN A 77 6.60 10.25 17.40
N GLY A 78 7.79 10.76 17.71
CA GLY A 78 8.78 10.04 18.50
C GLY A 78 9.47 8.87 17.82
N ARG A 79 9.27 8.65 16.50
CA ARG A 79 9.91 7.52 15.81
C ARG A 79 11.31 7.86 15.28
N TYR A 80 11.42 8.87 14.44
CA TYR A 80 12.69 9.25 13.80
C TYR A 80 13.02 10.74 13.95
N VAL A 81 12.06 11.53 14.39
CA VAL A 81 12.19 12.98 14.54
C VAL A 81 11.77 13.35 15.95
N GLU A 82 12.56 14.18 16.62
CA GLU A 82 12.17 14.79 17.88
C GLU A 82 11.12 15.86 17.60
N GLY A 83 10.03 15.84 18.39
CA GLY A 83 8.94 16.79 18.27
C GLY A 83 7.74 16.28 17.49
N GLU A 84 6.84 17.21 17.16
CA GLU A 84 5.61 16.89 16.45
C GLU A 84 5.87 16.74 14.94
N VAL A 85 5.50 15.58 14.40
CA VAL A 85 5.54 15.31 12.96
C VAL A 85 4.23 15.79 12.34
N PRO A 86 4.25 16.64 11.29
CA PRO A 86 3.04 17.04 10.58
C PRO A 86 2.27 15.85 10.03
N TYR A 87 0.93 15.92 10.05
CA TYR A 87 0.09 14.93 9.38
C TYR A 87 0.21 15.07 7.87
N PHE A 88 0.39 13.95 7.18
CA PHE A 88 0.42 13.94 5.73
C PHE A 88 -0.97 14.17 5.14
N PRO A 89 -1.05 14.89 4.01
CA PRO A 89 -2.31 15.03 3.30
C PRO A 89 -2.91 13.68 2.88
N LEU A 90 -4.23 13.60 2.84
CA LEU A 90 -4.94 12.44 2.33
C LEU A 90 -4.52 12.14 0.89
N MET A 91 -4.31 10.87 0.57
CA MET A 91 -3.85 10.38 -0.74
C MET A 91 -2.50 10.95 -1.19
N SER A 92 -1.66 11.34 -0.23
CA SER A 92 -0.29 11.71 -0.54
C SER A 92 0.53 10.46 -0.85
N PHE A 93 1.30 10.54 -1.94
CA PHE A 93 2.23 9.47 -2.33
C PHE A 93 3.57 9.68 -1.63
N HIS A 94 3.96 8.71 -0.84
CA HIS A 94 5.18 8.76 -0.05
C HIS A 94 6.16 7.65 -0.41
N ALA A 95 7.36 8.07 -0.76
CA ALA A 95 8.47 7.17 -1.06
C ALA A 95 9.38 7.01 0.16
N HIS A 96 9.73 5.79 0.51
CA HIS A 96 10.67 5.48 1.60
C HIS A 96 11.46 4.18 1.32
N ALA A 97 12.41 3.84 2.19
CA ALA A 97 13.32 2.71 1.98
C ALA A 97 12.64 1.35 1.78
N SER A 98 11.40 1.17 2.26
CA SER A 98 10.63 -0.08 2.09
C SER A 98 9.73 -0.08 0.85
N GLY A 99 9.58 1.07 0.16
CA GLY A 99 8.76 1.16 -1.04
C GLY A 99 7.97 2.45 -1.19
N TYR A 100 6.71 2.33 -1.57
CA TYR A 100 5.84 3.44 -1.93
C TYR A 100 4.49 3.33 -1.24
N ASP A 101 4.15 4.35 -0.44
CA ASP A 101 2.93 4.42 0.35
C ASP A 101 1.92 5.41 -0.21
N ILE A 102 0.65 5.16 0.03
CA ILE A 102 -0.43 6.13 -0.08
C ILE A 102 -0.94 6.42 1.33
N THR A 103 -0.83 7.68 1.79
CA THR A 103 -1.21 8.06 3.14
C THR A 103 -2.69 8.38 3.27
N PHE A 104 -3.27 8.06 4.43
CA PHE A 104 -4.65 8.40 4.80
C PHE A 104 -4.75 8.73 6.30
N GLU A 105 -3.91 9.65 6.71
CA GLU A 105 -3.87 10.13 8.09
C GLU A 105 -5.08 11.00 8.43
N ASN A 106 -5.47 10.98 9.69
CA ASN A 106 -6.55 11.82 10.21
C ASN A 106 -6.12 12.49 11.51
N LYS A 107 -5.89 13.80 11.47
CA LYS A 107 -5.44 14.59 12.62
C LYS A 107 -6.49 14.64 13.72
N ASP A 108 -7.77 14.76 13.37
CA ASP A 108 -8.86 14.87 14.35
C ASP A 108 -9.07 13.56 15.11
N LEU A 109 -8.69 12.45 14.51
CA LEU A 109 -8.70 11.11 15.13
C LEU A 109 -7.32 10.70 15.68
N HIS A 110 -6.33 11.58 15.68
CA HIS A 110 -4.94 11.26 16.07
C HIS A 110 -4.37 10.02 15.37
N LEU A 111 -4.77 9.80 14.11
CA LEU A 111 -4.51 8.58 13.37
C LEU A 111 -3.41 8.77 12.31
N ARG A 112 -2.33 8.02 12.43
CA ARG A 112 -1.27 7.87 11.42
C ARG A 112 -1.52 6.60 10.64
N SER A 113 -1.76 6.73 9.33
CA SER A 113 -2.13 5.57 8.52
C SER A 113 -1.57 5.66 7.10
N SER A 114 -1.13 4.52 6.60
CA SER A 114 -0.69 4.39 5.22
C SER A 114 -0.97 3.01 4.64
N ALA A 115 -0.98 2.95 3.31
CA ALA A 115 -1.14 1.75 2.51
C ALA A 115 0.12 1.55 1.66
N LEU A 116 0.98 0.60 2.05
CA LEU A 116 2.21 0.25 1.32
C LEU A 116 1.88 -0.70 0.16
N ILE A 117 2.28 -0.32 -1.03
CA ILE A 117 2.10 -1.13 -2.24
C ILE A 117 3.17 -2.22 -2.27
N ARG A 118 2.78 -3.49 -2.08
CA ARG A 118 3.71 -4.65 -2.05
C ARG A 118 3.83 -5.37 -3.37
N ALA A 119 2.73 -5.50 -4.11
CA ALA A 119 2.74 -6.10 -5.42
C ALA A 119 1.85 -5.30 -6.37
N TYR A 120 2.26 -5.23 -7.62
CA TYR A 120 1.62 -4.39 -8.62
C TYR A 120 1.90 -4.90 -10.04
N GLU A 121 1.06 -4.49 -10.99
CA GLU A 121 1.29 -4.64 -12.42
C GLU A 121 1.50 -3.27 -13.05
N VAL A 122 2.44 -3.15 -13.98
CA VAL A 122 2.70 -1.92 -14.75
C VAL A 122 2.27 -2.15 -16.18
N TYR A 123 1.39 -1.29 -16.69
CA TYR A 123 0.96 -1.31 -18.09
C TYR A 123 1.48 -0.07 -18.81
N ASP A 124 2.19 -0.29 -19.92
CA ASP A 124 2.63 0.76 -20.84
C ASP A 124 1.49 1.08 -21.81
N VAL A 125 0.93 2.27 -21.70
CA VAL A 125 -0.24 2.72 -22.50
C VAL A 125 0.13 2.88 -23.97
N LEU A 126 1.35 3.33 -24.28
CA LEU A 126 1.79 3.53 -25.68
C LEU A 126 2.14 2.20 -26.36
N GLN A 127 2.82 1.31 -25.65
CA GLN A 127 3.20 0.00 -26.18
C GLN A 127 2.08 -1.03 -26.08
N LYS A 128 1.00 -0.71 -25.35
CA LYS A 128 -0.14 -1.61 -25.07
C LYS A 128 0.31 -2.97 -24.52
N THR A 129 1.26 -2.96 -23.59
CA THR A 129 1.83 -4.17 -23.00
C THR A 129 2.08 -4.02 -21.52
N PHE A 130 2.01 -5.13 -20.78
CA PHE A 130 2.47 -5.15 -19.39
C PHE A 130 3.99 -5.20 -19.30
N LEU A 131 4.51 -4.68 -18.20
CA LEU A 131 5.95 -4.65 -17.92
C LEU A 131 6.26 -5.44 -16.65
N HIS A 132 7.40 -6.14 -16.64
CA HIS A 132 7.99 -6.69 -15.43
C HIS A 132 9.38 -6.13 -15.20
N TYR A 133 9.84 -6.13 -13.93
CA TYR A 133 11.17 -5.66 -13.60
C TYR A 133 12.22 -6.75 -13.83
N ASP A 134 13.08 -6.53 -14.81
CA ASP A 134 14.25 -7.37 -15.06
C ASP A 134 15.39 -6.99 -14.09
N ARG A 135 15.66 -7.86 -13.11
CA ARG A 135 16.70 -7.63 -12.09
C ARG A 135 18.11 -7.55 -12.65
N LYS A 136 18.38 -8.23 -13.77
CA LYS A 136 19.72 -8.21 -14.39
C LYS A 136 19.96 -6.90 -15.13
N LYS A 137 18.96 -6.42 -15.84
CA LYS A 137 19.01 -5.16 -16.58
C LYS A 137 18.70 -3.95 -15.72
N LYS A 138 18.12 -4.15 -14.52
CA LYS A 138 17.65 -3.10 -13.60
C LYS A 138 16.65 -2.12 -14.24
N LEU A 139 15.76 -2.64 -15.08
CA LEU A 139 14.75 -1.84 -15.76
C LEU A 139 13.46 -2.66 -16.01
N PHE A 140 12.37 -1.95 -16.27
CA PHE A 140 11.13 -2.57 -16.70
C PHE A 140 11.18 -2.94 -18.19
N VAL A 141 10.80 -4.17 -18.51
CA VAL A 141 10.76 -4.72 -19.86
C VAL A 141 9.39 -5.31 -20.16
N SER A 142 9.01 -5.37 -21.43
CA SER A 142 7.75 -5.94 -21.86
C SER A 142 7.60 -7.41 -21.42
N CYS A 143 6.40 -7.74 -20.95
CA CYS A 143 6.05 -9.04 -20.42
C CYS A 143 4.96 -9.69 -21.28
N ASN A 144 5.26 -10.82 -21.89
CA ASN A 144 4.32 -11.56 -22.74
C ASN A 144 3.51 -12.61 -21.95
N ASP A 145 4.00 -13.06 -20.79
CA ASP A 145 3.33 -14.06 -19.95
C ASP A 145 2.58 -13.38 -18.81
N SER A 146 1.29 -13.71 -18.62
CA SER A 146 0.47 -13.18 -17.53
C SER A 146 1.04 -13.50 -16.15
N LYS A 147 1.74 -14.64 -16.00
CA LYS A 147 2.36 -15.05 -14.73
C LYS A 147 3.49 -14.15 -14.29
N ASP A 148 4.16 -13.47 -15.23
CA ASP A 148 5.29 -12.61 -14.96
C ASP A 148 4.90 -11.13 -14.76
N ARG A 149 3.63 -10.76 -14.98
CA ARG A 149 3.15 -9.37 -14.86
C ARG A 149 3.26 -8.81 -13.46
N VAL A 150 3.13 -9.67 -12.43
CA VAL A 150 3.07 -9.21 -11.04
C VAL A 150 4.46 -8.95 -10.49
N ASN A 151 4.79 -7.68 -10.29
CA ASN A 151 6.00 -7.23 -9.63
C ASN A 151 5.79 -7.26 -8.12
N LYS A 152 6.65 -7.98 -7.37
CA LYS A 152 6.49 -8.26 -5.93
C LYS A 152 7.45 -7.48 -5.04
N GLN A 153 8.05 -6.40 -5.53
CA GLN A 153 8.98 -5.58 -4.74
C GLN A 153 8.63 -4.10 -4.85
N SER A 154 8.18 -3.57 -3.73
CA SER A 154 7.79 -2.17 -3.60
C SER A 154 8.93 -1.18 -3.89
N THR A 155 10.18 -1.56 -3.60
CA THR A 155 11.37 -0.73 -3.88
C THR A 155 11.58 -0.48 -5.37
N TYR A 156 11.23 -1.41 -6.25
CA TYR A 156 11.32 -1.19 -7.70
C TYR A 156 10.25 -0.21 -8.20
N LEU A 157 9.09 -0.18 -7.55
CA LEU A 157 8.08 0.83 -7.82
C LEU A 157 8.58 2.21 -7.42
N TYR A 158 9.27 2.32 -6.30
CA TYR A 158 9.91 3.55 -5.86
C TYR A 158 10.91 4.05 -6.90
N ASP A 159 11.85 3.20 -7.33
CA ASP A 159 12.85 3.57 -8.33
C ASP A 159 12.21 3.99 -9.67
N PHE A 160 11.17 3.28 -10.08
CA PHE A 160 10.42 3.58 -11.30
C PHE A 160 9.73 4.95 -11.23
N LEU A 161 9.01 5.21 -10.14
CA LEU A 161 8.25 6.46 -9.97
C LEU A 161 9.13 7.67 -9.72
N ASN A 162 10.30 7.51 -9.12
CA ASN A 162 11.29 8.59 -8.98
C ASN A 162 11.81 9.14 -10.31
N GLY A 163 11.68 8.41 -11.39
CA GLY A 163 11.97 8.90 -12.74
C GLY A 163 10.95 9.93 -13.25
N PHE A 164 9.81 10.11 -12.55
CA PHE A 164 8.75 11.05 -12.91
C PHE A 164 8.65 12.16 -11.88
N ILE A 165 8.70 13.40 -12.33
CA ILE A 165 8.79 14.59 -11.47
C ILE A 165 7.40 15.17 -11.19
N GLY A 166 7.10 15.43 -9.90
CA GLY A 166 5.96 16.26 -9.48
C GLY A 166 4.58 15.65 -9.73
N ASN A 167 3.69 16.41 -10.37
CA ASN A 167 2.28 16.05 -10.57
C ASN A 167 2.02 14.93 -11.59
N SER A 168 3.07 14.25 -12.02
CA SER A 168 2.99 13.16 -13.01
C SER A 168 2.41 11.86 -12.46
N VAL A 169 2.25 11.74 -11.14
CA VAL A 169 1.73 10.54 -10.47
C VAL A 169 0.44 10.86 -9.74
N MET A 170 -0.66 10.20 -10.09
CA MET A 170 -1.98 10.43 -9.47
C MET A 170 -2.83 9.17 -9.45
N TRP A 171 -3.73 9.07 -8.48
CA TRP A 171 -4.76 8.04 -8.48
C TRP A 171 -5.88 8.38 -9.46
N LYS A 172 -6.34 7.38 -10.22
CA LYS A 172 -7.55 7.46 -11.03
C LYS A 172 -8.55 6.40 -10.58
N ASP A 173 -9.75 6.85 -10.19
CA ASP A 173 -10.85 5.94 -9.88
C ASP A 173 -11.36 5.26 -11.14
N LYS A 174 -11.42 3.94 -11.12
CA LYS A 174 -11.96 3.11 -12.18
C LYS A 174 -12.43 1.79 -11.61
N ASP A 175 -13.60 1.34 -12.01
CA ASP A 175 -14.08 0.00 -11.67
C ASP A 175 -13.25 -1.06 -12.41
N LEU A 176 -12.48 -1.82 -11.65
CA LEU A 176 -11.64 -2.93 -12.13
C LEU A 176 -12.19 -4.29 -11.66
N SER A 177 -13.45 -4.34 -11.22
CA SER A 177 -14.10 -5.59 -10.84
C SER A 177 -14.23 -6.54 -12.04
N VAL A 178 -14.22 -7.83 -11.75
CA VAL A 178 -14.39 -8.90 -12.74
C VAL A 178 -15.72 -9.61 -12.52
N ALA A 179 -16.27 -10.23 -13.57
CA ALA A 179 -17.58 -10.85 -13.53
C ALA A 179 -17.68 -12.00 -12.50
N ASN A 180 -16.57 -12.75 -12.30
CA ASN A 180 -16.50 -13.86 -11.36
C ASN A 180 -15.28 -13.67 -10.45
N PRO A 181 -15.36 -12.82 -9.41
CA PRO A 181 -14.22 -12.47 -8.58
C PRO A 181 -13.74 -13.67 -7.77
N LYS A 182 -12.43 -13.95 -7.82
CA LYS A 182 -11.76 -14.89 -6.90
C LYS A 182 -11.59 -14.28 -5.51
N GLY A 183 -11.80 -12.97 -5.39
CA GLY A 183 -11.82 -12.22 -4.16
C GLY A 183 -10.46 -11.71 -3.69
N ILE A 184 -10.44 -11.30 -2.43
CA ILE A 184 -9.28 -10.77 -1.73
C ILE A 184 -8.90 -11.77 -0.64
N THR A 185 -7.60 -12.02 -0.46
CA THR A 185 -7.07 -12.78 0.68
C THR A 185 -6.26 -11.87 1.58
N ALA A 186 -6.44 -12.04 2.91
CA ALA A 186 -5.63 -11.37 3.91
C ALA A 186 -4.52 -12.30 4.41
N LYS A 187 -3.35 -11.74 4.73
CA LYS A 187 -2.19 -12.45 5.27
C LYS A 187 -1.39 -11.55 6.21
N GLU A 188 -0.51 -12.16 6.98
CA GLU A 188 0.47 -11.42 7.78
C GLU A 188 1.34 -10.49 6.91
N ARG A 189 1.69 -9.34 7.47
CA ARG A 189 2.58 -8.37 6.81
C ARG A 189 4.00 -8.93 6.68
N GLN A 190 4.68 -8.59 5.59
CA GLN A 190 6.03 -9.09 5.34
C GLN A 190 7.08 -8.36 6.20
N ASN A 191 7.95 -9.12 6.85
CA ASN A 191 9.08 -8.61 7.64
C ASN A 191 8.69 -7.65 8.78
N VAL A 192 7.46 -7.76 9.28
CA VAL A 192 6.98 -7.03 10.44
C VAL A 192 7.11 -7.91 11.68
N TYR A 193 7.60 -7.33 12.77
CA TYR A 193 7.87 -8.01 14.04
C TYR A 193 7.09 -7.35 15.16
N LYS A 194 6.89 -8.07 16.26
CA LYS A 194 6.34 -7.52 17.49
C LYS A 194 7.39 -6.66 18.20
N TYR A 195 6.92 -5.61 18.86
CA TYR A 195 7.75 -4.66 19.61
C TYR A 195 7.23 -4.54 21.04
N ASP A 196 8.13 -4.35 21.99
CA ASP A 196 7.80 -4.02 23.36
C ASP A 196 7.44 -2.54 23.54
N VAL A 197 7.13 -2.15 24.77
CA VAL A 197 6.78 -0.74 25.13
C VAL A 197 7.93 0.24 24.92
N HIS A 198 9.17 -0.25 24.79
CA HIS A 198 10.38 0.53 24.52
C HIS A 198 10.80 0.46 23.05
N GLU A 199 9.92 -0.05 22.19
CA GLU A 199 10.12 -0.21 20.74
C GLU A 199 11.28 -1.14 20.34
N ASN A 200 11.66 -2.07 21.21
CA ASN A 200 12.58 -3.14 20.86
C ASN A 200 11.84 -4.32 20.25
N LYS A 201 12.44 -4.97 19.26
CA LYS A 201 11.86 -6.21 18.72
C LYS A 201 11.85 -7.30 19.78
N ILE A 202 10.69 -7.90 20.00
CA ILE A 202 10.53 -9.00 20.96
C ILE A 202 11.14 -10.26 20.37
N VAL A 203 11.87 -11.02 21.21
CA VAL A 203 12.44 -12.32 20.86
C VAL A 203 11.75 -13.44 21.64
N ASP A 204 11.71 -14.64 21.05
CA ASP A 204 11.27 -15.86 21.74
C ASP A 204 12.36 -16.43 22.66
N ALA A 205 12.06 -17.54 23.33
CA ALA A 205 13.00 -18.23 24.23
C ALA A 205 14.30 -18.68 23.56
N ASN A 206 14.34 -18.75 22.23
CA ASN A 206 15.50 -19.14 21.42
C ASN A 206 16.25 -17.92 20.85
N GLY A 207 15.87 -16.69 21.23
CA GLY A 207 16.45 -15.47 20.71
C GLY A 207 16.02 -15.06 19.31
N LYS A 208 14.98 -15.70 18.75
CA LYS A 208 14.43 -15.38 17.42
C LYS A 208 13.37 -14.29 17.53
N TYR A 209 13.41 -13.32 16.64
CA TYR A 209 12.37 -12.27 16.58
C TYR A 209 10.98 -12.85 16.31
N ILE A 210 10.01 -12.43 17.14
CA ILE A 210 8.61 -12.84 17.02
C ILE A 210 7.97 -11.97 15.93
N LYS A 211 7.37 -12.64 14.93
CA LYS A 211 6.65 -11.94 13.86
C LYS A 211 5.35 -11.31 14.38
N ASP A 212 4.99 -10.20 13.81
CA ASP A 212 3.65 -9.63 13.92
C ASP A 212 2.69 -10.51 13.11
N ASN A 213 1.67 -11.01 13.76
CA ASN A 213 0.67 -11.91 13.17
C ASN A 213 -0.61 -11.21 12.71
N ARG A 214 -0.61 -9.87 12.68
CA ARG A 214 -1.74 -9.10 12.13
C ARG A 214 -1.83 -9.29 10.62
N GLU A 215 -2.98 -9.79 10.17
CA GLU A 215 -3.24 -10.06 8.75
C GLU A 215 -3.69 -8.79 8.02
N TRP A 216 -2.82 -7.77 7.99
CA TRP A 216 -3.07 -6.48 7.38
C TRP A 216 -2.44 -6.33 5.97
N SER A 217 -2.12 -7.46 5.33
CA SER A 217 -1.66 -7.54 3.94
C SER A 217 -2.74 -8.19 3.08
N PHE A 218 -3.30 -7.44 2.15
CA PHE A 218 -4.44 -7.83 1.32
C PHE A 218 -4.01 -8.00 -0.13
N THR A 219 -4.36 -9.13 -0.73
CA THR A 219 -3.99 -9.49 -2.11
C THR A 219 -5.23 -9.81 -2.94
N ARG A 220 -5.36 -9.16 -4.08
CA ARG A 220 -6.32 -9.48 -5.13
C ARG A 220 -5.89 -10.77 -5.84
N LEU A 221 -6.81 -11.74 -5.95
CA LEU A 221 -6.57 -13.04 -6.59
C LEU A 221 -6.85 -13.02 -8.09
N ASP A 222 -7.67 -12.08 -8.56
CA ASP A 222 -8.07 -11.97 -9.96
C ASP A 222 -6.95 -11.34 -10.81
N GLU A 223 -6.85 -11.79 -12.05
CA GLU A 223 -6.05 -11.11 -13.07
C GLU A 223 -6.75 -9.82 -13.54
N ILE A 224 -5.97 -8.86 -14.05
CA ILE A 224 -6.50 -7.65 -14.67
C ILE A 224 -6.71 -7.98 -16.16
N GLU A 225 -7.96 -8.30 -16.49
CA GLU A 225 -8.33 -8.73 -17.86
C GLU A 225 -8.72 -7.54 -18.73
N ASN A 226 -9.46 -6.60 -18.18
CA ASN A 226 -9.97 -5.43 -18.89
C ASN A 226 -9.14 -4.20 -18.51
N ILE A 227 -8.16 -3.88 -19.36
CA ILE A 227 -7.43 -2.62 -19.23
C ILE A 227 -8.36 -1.49 -19.68
N PRO A 228 -8.68 -0.53 -18.82
CA PRO A 228 -9.53 0.60 -19.20
C PRO A 228 -8.92 1.36 -20.38
N ASP A 229 -9.74 1.82 -21.31
CA ASP A 229 -9.33 2.75 -22.36
C ASP A 229 -8.96 4.13 -21.79
#